data_e26dff5041bcfcc5ae5ab5531e721541
#
_entry.id   e26dff5041bcfcc5ae5ab5531e721541
#
_cell.length_a   1.000
_cell.length_b   1.000
_cell.length_c   1.000
_cell.angle_alpha   90.00
_cell.angle_beta   90.00
_cell.angle_gamma   90.00
#
_symmetry.space_group_name_H-M   'P 1'
#
loop_
_entity.id
_entity.type
_entity.pdbx_description
1 polymer ?
#
loop_
_entity_poly.entity_id
_entity_poly.type
_entity_poly.pdbx_seq_one_letter_code
_entity_poly.pdbx_strand_id
1 'polypeptide(L)' 'MSEATEVAAAAASRDPAVGLVAVASLRRLLESLEELQVANARGQGWSWQQIADALAVSRQAVHKKYRRSGL' A
#
# COMPACT_ATOMS: atom_id res chain seq x y z
N MET A 1 -6.99 -20.66 -4.38
CA MET A 1 -6.58 -19.52 -3.52
C MET A 1 -5.89 -18.48 -4.37
N SER A 2 -6.00 -17.21 -4.01
CA SER A 2 -5.31 -16.14 -4.74
C SER A 2 -3.82 -16.14 -4.42
N GLU A 3 -3.03 -15.58 -5.32
CA GLU A 3 -1.60 -15.38 -5.12
C GLU A 3 -1.33 -14.57 -3.84
N ALA A 4 -2.13 -13.54 -3.56
CA ALA A 4 -2.00 -12.72 -2.35
C ALA A 4 -2.22 -13.57 -1.08
N THR A 5 -3.15 -14.51 -1.10
CA THR A 5 -3.39 -15.42 0.02
C THR A 5 -2.20 -16.36 0.24
N GLU A 6 -1.61 -16.87 -0.83
CA GLU A 6 -0.43 -17.72 -0.76
C GLU A 6 0.77 -16.97 -0.20
N VAL A 7 1.00 -15.72 -0.65
CA VAL A 7 2.10 -14.88 -0.16
C VAL A 7 1.87 -14.52 1.32
N ALA A 8 0.63 -14.21 1.70
CA ALA A 8 0.30 -13.92 3.10
C ALA A 8 0.58 -15.12 4.00
N ALA A 9 0.24 -16.33 3.54
CA ALA A 9 0.54 -17.56 4.29
C ALA A 9 2.05 -17.77 4.43
N ALA A 10 2.81 -17.52 3.36
CA ALA A 10 4.27 -17.63 3.38
C ALA A 10 4.91 -16.59 4.33
N ALA A 11 4.31 -15.40 4.45
CA ALA A 11 4.81 -14.35 5.36
C ALA A 11 4.70 -14.76 6.83
N ALA A 12 3.83 -15.72 7.15
CA ALA A 12 3.69 -16.27 8.50
C ALA A 12 4.63 -17.47 8.77
N SER A 13 5.50 -17.82 7.82
CA SER A 13 6.46 -18.92 7.98
C SER A 13 7.40 -18.63 9.14
N ARG A 14 7.77 -19.71 9.86
CA ARG A 14 8.80 -19.62 10.90
C ARG A 14 10.22 -19.56 10.33
N ASP A 15 10.39 -19.87 9.03
CA ASP A 15 11.67 -19.71 8.35
C ASP A 15 11.81 -18.26 7.87
N PRO A 16 12.74 -17.47 8.46
CA PRO A 16 12.89 -16.06 8.08
C PRO A 16 13.24 -15.86 6.59
N ALA A 17 13.95 -16.81 5.99
CA ALA A 17 14.29 -16.69 4.57
C ALA A 17 13.04 -16.72 3.69
N VAL A 18 12.07 -17.55 4.04
CA VAL A 18 10.77 -17.60 3.36
C VAL A 18 9.91 -16.41 3.77
N GLY A 19 9.79 -16.18 5.07
CA GLY A 19 8.92 -15.14 5.61
C GLY A 19 9.29 -13.74 5.16
N LEU A 20 10.57 -13.38 5.19
CA LEU A 20 11.03 -12.05 4.78
C LEU A 20 10.85 -11.78 3.30
N VAL A 21 11.08 -12.79 2.45
CA VAL A 21 10.84 -12.67 1.00
C VAL A 21 9.34 -12.45 0.73
N ALA A 22 8.48 -13.18 1.43
CA ALA A 22 7.05 -13.02 1.30
C ALA A 22 6.58 -11.64 1.78
N VAL A 23 7.12 -11.13 2.89
CA VAL A 23 6.83 -9.78 3.39
C VAL A 23 7.22 -8.73 2.36
N ALA A 24 8.38 -8.86 1.73
CA ALA A 24 8.80 -7.93 0.68
C ALA A 24 7.83 -7.93 -0.51
N SER A 25 7.33 -9.11 -0.89
CA SER A 25 6.34 -9.24 -1.98
C SER A 25 5.01 -8.57 -1.61
N LEU A 26 4.53 -8.77 -0.38
CA LEU A 26 3.31 -8.13 0.12
C LEU A 26 3.45 -6.61 0.17
N ARG A 27 4.62 -6.12 0.56
CA ARG A 27 4.88 -4.67 0.60
C ARG A 27 4.75 -4.05 -0.80
N ARG A 28 5.32 -4.70 -1.82
CA ARG A 28 5.18 -4.23 -3.21
C ARG A 28 3.73 -4.24 -3.69
N LEU A 29 2.99 -5.29 -3.34
CA LEU A 29 1.58 -5.39 -3.69
C LEU A 29 0.77 -4.28 -3.01
N LEU A 30 1.00 -4.05 -1.72
CA LEU A 30 0.32 -2.98 -0.98
C LEU A 30 0.63 -1.60 -1.58
N GLU A 31 1.87 -1.34 -1.96
CA GLU A 31 2.23 -0.06 -2.59
C GLU A 31 1.49 0.15 -3.91
N SER A 32 1.38 -0.89 -4.74
CA SER A 32 0.63 -0.82 -5.99
C SER A 32 -0.85 -0.55 -5.76
N LEU A 33 -1.46 -1.23 -4.79
CA LEU A 33 -2.86 -1.05 -4.43
C LEU A 33 -3.11 0.34 -3.81
N GLU A 34 -2.22 0.80 -2.96
CA GLU A 34 -2.31 2.13 -2.37
C GLU A 34 -2.28 3.21 -3.45
N GLU A 35 -1.33 3.12 -4.38
CA GLU A 35 -1.21 4.06 -5.49
C GLU A 35 -2.49 4.09 -6.34
N LEU A 36 -3.05 2.92 -6.64
CA LEU A 36 -4.31 2.80 -7.37
C LEU A 36 -5.45 3.50 -6.62
N GLN A 37 -5.57 3.25 -5.33
CA GLN A 37 -6.66 3.84 -4.54
C GLN A 37 -6.48 5.34 -4.31
N VAL A 38 -5.26 5.81 -4.17
CA VAL A 38 -4.99 7.25 -4.08
C VAL A 38 -5.39 7.93 -5.39
N ALA A 39 -5.05 7.34 -6.54
CA ALA A 39 -5.47 7.86 -7.83
C ALA A 39 -6.99 7.91 -7.96
N ASN A 40 -7.68 6.84 -7.55
CA ASN A 40 -9.14 6.78 -7.54
C ASN A 40 -9.74 7.89 -6.66
N ALA A 41 -9.22 8.06 -5.47
CA ALA A 41 -9.70 9.08 -4.53
C ALA A 41 -9.51 10.49 -5.09
N ARG A 42 -8.33 10.78 -5.63
CA ARG A 42 -8.07 12.09 -6.25
C ARG A 42 -8.98 12.33 -7.45
N GLY A 43 -9.21 11.31 -8.26
CA GLY A 43 -10.13 11.39 -9.38
C GLY A 43 -11.58 11.66 -8.97
N GLN A 44 -11.95 11.30 -7.75
CA GLN A 44 -13.27 11.53 -7.16
C GLN A 44 -13.33 12.81 -6.33
N GLY A 45 -12.27 13.61 -6.33
CA GLY A 45 -12.26 14.90 -5.64
C GLY A 45 -11.87 14.86 -4.17
N TRP A 46 -11.31 13.75 -3.69
CA TRP A 46 -10.85 13.67 -2.30
C TRP A 46 -9.68 14.62 -2.04
N SER A 47 -9.70 15.24 -0.88
CA SER A 47 -8.57 16.03 -0.40
C SER A 47 -7.43 15.12 0.09
N TRP A 48 -6.22 15.64 0.16
CA TRP A 48 -5.10 14.91 0.75
C TRP A 48 -5.35 14.54 2.21
N GLN A 49 -6.06 15.41 2.95
CA GLN A 49 -6.42 15.11 4.34
C GLN A 49 -7.36 13.92 4.45
N GLN A 50 -8.36 13.84 3.57
CA GLN A 50 -9.29 12.70 3.55
C GLN A 50 -8.56 11.40 3.24
N ILE A 51 -7.63 11.44 2.28
CA ILE A 51 -6.83 10.27 1.91
C ILE A 51 -5.94 9.84 3.08
N ALA A 52 -5.27 10.80 3.72
CA ALA A 52 -4.40 10.53 4.87
C ALA A 52 -5.20 9.90 6.03
N ASP A 53 -6.38 10.43 6.31
CA ASP A 53 -7.25 9.90 7.37
C ASP A 53 -7.64 8.45 7.07
N ALA A 54 -8.01 8.15 5.83
CA ALA A 54 -8.37 6.79 5.42
C ALA A 54 -7.18 5.82 5.52
N LEU A 55 -5.98 6.28 5.20
CA LEU A 55 -4.75 5.47 5.28
C LEU A 55 -4.15 5.44 6.69
N ALA A 56 -4.70 6.20 7.61
CA ALA A 56 -4.20 6.31 9.00
C ALA A 56 -2.74 6.82 9.06
N VAL A 57 -2.42 7.77 8.20
CA VAL A 57 -1.10 8.42 8.17
C VAL A 57 -1.28 9.95 8.20
N SER A 58 -0.18 10.70 8.32
CA SER A 58 -0.26 12.15 8.28
C SER A 58 -0.51 12.65 6.85
N ARG A 59 -1.21 13.80 6.74
CA ARG A 59 -1.39 14.48 5.46
C ARG A 59 -0.05 14.76 4.78
N GLN A 60 0.94 15.16 5.57
CA GLN A 60 2.27 15.49 5.10
C GLN A 60 2.97 14.29 4.46
N ALA A 61 2.85 13.11 5.09
CA ALA A 61 3.44 11.87 4.58
C ALA A 61 2.85 11.47 3.22
N VAL A 62 1.53 11.50 3.10
CA VAL A 62 0.84 11.17 1.85
C VAL A 62 1.17 12.18 0.75
N HIS A 63 1.09 13.46 1.07
CA HIS A 63 1.36 14.51 0.09
C HIS A 63 2.80 14.45 -0.41
N LYS A 64 3.76 14.24 0.49
CA LYS A 64 5.16 14.08 0.12
C LYS A 64 5.38 12.88 -0.79
N LYS A 65 4.72 11.76 -0.51
CA LYS A 65 4.85 10.53 -1.28
C LYS A 65 4.30 10.67 -2.71
N TYR A 66 3.18 11.37 -2.87
CA TYR A 66 2.44 11.41 -4.15
C TYR A 66 2.51 12.73 -4.90
N ARG A 67 3.13 13.76 -4.36
CA ARG A 67 3.15 15.09 -4.98
C ARG A 67 3.75 15.13 -6.39
N ARG A 68 4.65 14.17 -6.70
CA ARG A 68 5.34 14.11 -8.00
C ARG A 68 4.66 13.19 -9.01
N SER A 69 3.59 12.50 -8.58
CA SER A 69 2.90 11.55 -9.44
C SER A 69 1.81 12.19 -10.29
N GLY A 70 1.55 13.48 -10.13
CA GLY A 70 0.47 14.16 -10.81
C GLY A 70 -0.92 13.86 -10.25
N LEU A 71 -0.98 13.23 -9.10
CA LEU A 71 -2.26 12.86 -8.46
C LEU A 71 -2.90 13.97 -7.62
#